data_82c9bf487f9b4b5c2f343c1732fd62cf
#
_entry.id   82c9bf487f9b4b5c2f343c1732fd62cf
#
_cell.length_a   1.000
_cell.length_b   1.000
_cell.length_c   1.000
_cell.angle_alpha   90.00
_cell.angle_beta   90.00
_cell.angle_gamma   90.00
#
_symmetry.space_group_name_H-M   'P 1'
#
loop_
_entity.id
_entity.type
_entity.pdbx_description
1 polymer ?
#
loop_
_entity_poly.entity_id
_entity_poly.type
_entity_poly.pdbx_seq_one_letter_code
_entity_poly.pdbx_strand_id
1 'polypeptide(L)'
;MKIIVVSGGFDPIHSGHIEYISSAKTYGEKLIVALNSDNWLIKKKGKFFMPFSERKKILENIKHVDEVIDFDDDDQGTCINALQKIKKSYPNDEISFANGGDRTKSNIPETTVLGINFIYSVGG
;
A
#
# COMPACT_ATOMS: atom_id res chain seq x y z
N MET A 1 -6.57 12.31 12.74
CA MET A 1 -5.48 11.29 12.82
C MET A 1 -4.76 11.25 11.48
N LYS A 2 -3.48 10.98 11.51
CA LYS A 2 -2.70 10.82 10.28
C LYS A 2 -2.59 9.35 9.93
N ILE A 3 -3.12 8.98 8.78
CA ILE A 3 -3.11 7.60 8.27
C ILE A 3 -2.11 7.51 7.13
N ILE A 4 -1.23 6.53 7.19
CA ILE A 4 -0.25 6.26 6.15
C ILE A 4 -0.68 4.99 5.41
N VAL A 5 -0.68 5.05 4.09
CA VAL A 5 -1.01 3.90 3.24
C VAL A 5 0.23 3.47 2.50
N VAL A 6 0.52 2.19 2.55
CA VAL A 6 1.53 1.54 1.70
C VAL A 6 0.81 0.51 0.84
N SER A 7 1.35 0.23 -0.34
CA SER A 7 0.76 -0.76 -1.23
C SER A 7 1.83 -1.68 -1.80
N GLY A 8 1.42 -2.83 -2.25
CA GLY A 8 2.31 -3.78 -2.91
C GLY A 8 1.76 -5.18 -2.92
N GLY A 9 2.50 -6.07 -3.60
CA GLY A 9 2.19 -7.49 -3.63
C GLY A 9 2.75 -8.25 -2.44
N PHE A 10 3.91 -7.84 -1.95
CA PHE A 10 4.59 -8.48 -0.81
C PHE A 10 4.68 -10.00 -1.00
N ASP A 11 5.21 -10.40 -2.15
CA ASP A 11 5.20 -11.80 -2.55
C ASP A 11 6.54 -12.24 -3.18
N PRO A 12 7.46 -12.80 -2.40
CA PRO A 12 7.39 -12.98 -0.95
C PRO A 12 7.73 -11.70 -0.19
N ILE A 13 7.28 -11.61 1.04
CA ILE A 13 7.69 -10.52 1.91
C ILE A 13 9.14 -10.73 2.36
N HIS A 14 9.90 -9.66 2.45
CA HIS A 14 11.31 -9.71 2.87
C HIS A 14 11.69 -8.46 3.66
N SER A 15 12.95 -8.42 4.10
CA SER A 15 13.42 -7.35 4.99
C SER A 15 13.28 -5.95 4.39
N GLY A 16 13.42 -5.81 3.07
CA GLY A 16 13.19 -4.53 2.40
C GLY A 16 11.77 -4.02 2.56
N HIS A 17 10.79 -4.92 2.55
CA HIS A 17 9.40 -4.56 2.81
C HIS A 17 9.21 -4.13 4.27
N ILE A 18 9.87 -4.80 5.21
CA ILE A 18 9.81 -4.43 6.62
C ILE A 18 10.37 -3.03 6.83
N GLU A 19 11.50 -2.70 6.20
CA GLU A 19 12.10 -1.37 6.29
C GLU A 19 11.19 -0.29 5.70
N TYR A 20 10.57 -0.58 4.56
CA TYR A 20 9.61 0.32 3.92
C TYR A 20 8.43 0.62 4.86
N ILE A 21 7.82 -0.43 5.43
CA ILE A 21 6.69 -0.30 6.35
C ILE A 21 7.11 0.47 7.62
N SER A 22 8.25 0.13 8.19
CA SER A 22 8.77 0.78 9.39
C SER A 22 9.02 2.27 9.15
N SER A 23 9.64 2.61 8.03
CA SER A 23 9.88 4.01 7.67
C SER A 23 8.57 4.76 7.41
N ALA A 24 7.64 4.14 6.72
CA ALA A 24 6.34 4.75 6.44
C ALA A 24 5.57 5.06 7.71
N LYS A 25 5.61 4.18 8.70
CA LYS A 25 4.90 4.38 9.98
C LYS A 25 5.35 5.65 10.69
N THR A 26 6.59 6.09 10.49
CA THR A 26 7.08 7.31 11.15
C THR A 26 6.35 8.58 10.73
N TYR A 27 5.63 8.53 9.60
CA TYR A 27 4.92 9.69 9.08
C TYR A 27 3.49 9.84 9.60
N GLY A 28 3.00 8.87 10.37
CA GLY A 28 1.63 8.94 10.88
C GLY A 28 1.39 8.04 12.07
N GLU A 29 0.13 7.96 12.46
CA GLU A 29 -0.30 7.24 13.65
C GLU A 29 -0.84 5.85 13.34
N LYS A 30 -1.44 5.69 12.15
CA LYS A 30 -2.02 4.43 11.70
C LYS A 30 -1.45 4.08 10.33
N LEU A 31 -1.02 2.84 10.16
CA LEU A 31 -0.52 2.35 8.88
C LEU A 31 -1.44 1.27 8.34
N ILE A 32 -1.92 1.50 7.11
CA ILE A 32 -2.77 0.57 6.38
C ILE A 32 -1.99 0.04 5.19
N VAL A 33 -1.96 -1.28 5.03
CA VAL A 33 -1.41 -1.92 3.83
C VAL A 33 -2.55 -2.18 2.85
N ALA A 34 -2.47 -1.60 1.68
CA ALA A 34 -3.34 -1.92 0.56
C ALA A 34 -2.68 -3.05 -0.23
N LEU A 35 -3.14 -4.26 -0.02
CA LEU A 35 -2.50 -5.47 -0.52
C LEU A 35 -3.07 -5.86 -1.88
N ASN A 36 -2.19 -5.99 -2.87
CA ASN A 36 -2.59 -6.36 -4.21
C ASN A 36 -3.10 -7.81 -4.27
N SER A 37 -4.08 -8.05 -5.15
CA SER A 37 -4.70 -9.35 -5.34
C SER A 37 -3.76 -10.36 -6.00
N ASP A 38 -4.15 -11.64 -5.95
CA ASP A 38 -3.46 -12.70 -6.68
C ASP A 38 -3.49 -12.43 -8.20
N ASN A 39 -4.61 -11.94 -8.71
CA ASN A 39 -4.74 -11.60 -10.14
C ASN A 39 -3.77 -10.50 -10.54
N TRP A 40 -3.58 -9.49 -9.69
CA TRP A 40 -2.60 -8.43 -9.94
C TRP A 40 -1.19 -9.01 -10.09
N LEU A 41 -0.82 -9.94 -9.21
CA LEU A 41 0.48 -10.61 -9.26
C LEU A 41 0.64 -11.44 -10.53
N ILE A 42 -0.40 -12.17 -10.92
CA ILE A 42 -0.38 -12.98 -12.14
C ILE A 42 -0.17 -12.09 -13.36
N LYS A 43 -0.86 -10.95 -13.44
CA LYS A 43 -0.69 -10.01 -14.54
C LYS A 43 0.70 -9.40 -14.57
N LYS A 44 1.28 -9.10 -13.40
CA LYS A 44 2.56 -8.43 -13.31
C LYS A 44 3.75 -9.35 -13.56
N LYS A 45 3.73 -10.58 -13.01
CA LYS A 45 4.88 -11.47 -13.08
C LYS A 45 4.55 -12.92 -13.45
N GLY A 46 3.32 -13.17 -13.88
CA GLY A 46 2.88 -14.47 -14.38
C GLY A 46 2.45 -15.48 -13.34
N LYS A 47 2.74 -15.25 -12.07
CA LYS A 47 2.39 -16.17 -10.98
C LYS A 47 2.48 -15.46 -9.62
N PHE A 48 2.01 -16.11 -8.57
CA PHE A 48 2.27 -15.68 -7.20
C PHE A 48 2.87 -16.85 -6.41
N PHE A 49 3.67 -16.52 -5.39
CA PHE A 49 4.25 -17.52 -4.47
C PHE A 49 3.30 -17.82 -3.32
N MET A 50 2.69 -16.77 -2.74
CA MET A 50 1.80 -16.89 -1.61
C MET A 50 0.43 -16.32 -1.98
N PRO A 51 -0.67 -17.07 -1.74
CA PRO A 51 -2.00 -16.53 -1.99
C PRO A 51 -2.30 -15.35 -1.07
N PHE A 52 -3.29 -14.55 -1.45
CA PHE A 52 -3.67 -13.35 -0.72
C PHE A 52 -3.86 -13.59 0.78
N SER A 53 -4.58 -14.64 1.15
CA SER A 53 -4.86 -14.94 2.56
C SER A 53 -3.58 -15.15 3.37
N GLU A 54 -2.59 -15.80 2.80
CA GLU A 54 -1.30 -16.02 3.45
C GLU A 54 -0.52 -14.73 3.61
N ARG A 55 -0.45 -13.93 2.56
CA ARG A 55 0.23 -12.64 2.58
C ARG A 55 -0.43 -11.69 3.59
N LYS A 56 -1.75 -11.66 3.62
CA LYS A 56 -2.51 -10.83 4.55
C LYS A 56 -2.21 -11.22 6.00
N LYS A 57 -2.21 -12.51 6.29
CA LYS A 57 -1.93 -13.01 7.65
C LYS A 57 -0.54 -12.62 8.13
N ILE A 58 0.46 -12.76 7.27
CA ILE A 58 1.83 -12.37 7.61
C ILE A 58 1.91 -10.87 7.88
N LEU A 59 1.33 -10.06 7.00
CA LEU A 59 1.36 -8.60 7.15
C LEU A 59 0.63 -8.11 8.40
N GLU A 60 -0.50 -8.73 8.73
CA GLU A 60 -1.26 -8.37 9.93
C GLU A 60 -0.47 -8.60 11.22
N ASN A 61 0.55 -9.43 11.17
CA ASN A 61 1.38 -9.76 12.34
C ASN A 61 2.72 -9.00 12.36
N ILE A 62 2.91 -8.07 11.46
CA ILE A 62 4.07 -7.19 11.46
C ILE A 62 3.80 -6.02 12.41
N LYS A 63 4.79 -5.71 13.24
CA LYS A 63 4.67 -4.75 14.36
C LYS A 63 4.03 -3.42 13.99
N HIS A 64 4.40 -2.85 12.83
CA HIS A 64 3.97 -1.50 12.46
C HIS A 64 2.71 -1.47 11.58
N VAL A 65 2.15 -2.62 11.26
CA VAL A 65 0.94 -2.71 10.45
C VAL A 65 -0.28 -2.69 11.36
N ASP A 66 -1.15 -1.72 11.15
CA ASP A 66 -2.39 -1.60 11.92
C ASP A 66 -3.57 -2.27 11.23
N GLU A 67 -3.58 -2.26 9.90
CA GLU A 67 -4.68 -2.82 9.12
C GLU A 67 -4.19 -3.25 7.75
N VAL A 68 -4.72 -4.35 7.21
CA VAL A 68 -4.49 -4.79 5.84
C VAL A 68 -5.83 -4.83 5.13
N ILE A 69 -5.93 -4.19 3.98
CA ILE A 69 -7.17 -4.18 3.20
C ILE A 69 -6.98 -4.81 1.83
N ASP A 70 -8.07 -5.37 1.32
CA ASP A 70 -8.19 -5.73 -0.10
C ASP A 70 -8.85 -4.58 -0.85
N PHE A 71 -8.76 -4.60 -2.17
CA PHE A 71 -9.41 -3.63 -3.04
C PHE A 71 -9.53 -4.20 -4.44
N ASP A 72 -10.46 -3.66 -5.21
CA ASP A 72 -10.68 -4.10 -6.59
C ASP A 72 -9.54 -3.63 -7.47
N ASP A 73 -9.04 -4.54 -8.32
CA ASP A 73 -8.03 -4.20 -9.33
C ASP A 73 -8.65 -3.26 -10.38
N ASP A 74 -7.85 -2.34 -10.90
CA ASP A 74 -8.23 -1.58 -12.07
C ASP A 74 -7.47 -2.07 -13.30
N ASP A 75 -7.84 -1.56 -14.48
CA ASP A 75 -7.26 -2.00 -15.75
C ASP A 75 -5.78 -1.66 -15.89
N GLN A 76 -5.30 -0.70 -15.10
CA GLN A 76 -3.93 -0.20 -15.20
C GLN A 76 -3.03 -0.68 -14.06
N GLY A 77 -3.55 -1.52 -13.17
CA GLY A 77 -2.79 -2.10 -12.09
C GLY A 77 -2.43 -1.12 -10.98
N THR A 78 -3.22 -0.04 -10.82
CA THR A 78 -2.98 0.97 -9.79
C THR A 78 -3.69 0.63 -8.49
N CYS A 79 -3.37 1.34 -7.41
CA CYS A 79 -4.08 1.21 -6.13
C CYS A 79 -5.06 2.37 -5.89
N ILE A 80 -5.51 3.04 -6.95
CA ILE A 80 -6.48 4.14 -6.85
C ILE A 80 -7.74 3.70 -6.10
N ASN A 81 -8.26 2.52 -6.41
CA ASN A 81 -9.46 2.00 -5.72
C ASN A 81 -9.25 1.82 -4.22
N ALA A 82 -8.04 1.42 -3.82
CA ALA A 82 -7.70 1.31 -2.41
C ALA A 82 -7.73 2.66 -1.71
N LEU A 83 -7.13 3.68 -2.33
CA LEU A 83 -7.09 5.03 -1.76
C LEU A 83 -8.48 5.61 -1.62
N GLN A 84 -9.34 5.40 -2.62
CA GLN A 84 -10.73 5.84 -2.56
C GLN A 84 -11.50 5.14 -1.45
N LYS A 85 -11.28 3.83 -1.28
CA LYS A 85 -11.89 3.04 -0.22
C LYS A 85 -11.50 3.55 1.16
N ILE A 86 -10.21 3.83 1.36
CA ILE A 86 -9.69 4.34 2.63
C ILE A 86 -10.25 5.73 2.90
N LYS A 87 -10.27 6.61 1.90
CA LYS A 87 -10.82 7.95 2.06
C LYS A 87 -12.29 7.91 2.45
N LYS A 88 -13.04 6.98 1.90
CA LYS A 88 -14.45 6.80 2.25
C LYS A 88 -14.63 6.30 3.68
N SER A 89 -13.75 5.42 4.14
CA SER A 89 -13.79 4.87 5.50
C SER A 89 -13.31 5.86 6.55
N TYR A 90 -12.40 6.77 6.18
CA TYR A 90 -11.81 7.75 7.08
C TYR A 90 -11.92 9.16 6.50
N PRO A 91 -13.16 9.68 6.34
CA PRO A 91 -13.36 10.93 5.59
C PRO A 91 -12.81 12.17 6.29
N ASN A 92 -12.57 12.10 7.60
CA ASN A 92 -12.11 13.24 8.39
C ASN A 92 -10.63 13.15 8.78
N ASP A 93 -9.94 12.10 8.34
CA ASP A 93 -8.55 11.90 8.68
C ASP A 93 -7.63 12.33 7.53
N GLU A 94 -6.41 12.71 7.87
CA GLU A 94 -5.38 13.03 6.90
C GLU A 94 -4.77 11.73 6.39
N ILE A 95 -4.84 11.49 5.08
CA ILE A 95 -4.37 10.26 4.46
C ILE A 95 -3.18 10.58 3.56
N SER A 96 -2.08 9.88 3.77
CA SER A 96 -0.87 10.00 2.95
C SER A 96 -0.50 8.66 2.36
N PHE A 97 -0.19 8.66 1.06
CA PHE A 97 0.27 7.48 0.36
C PHE A 97 1.80 7.52 0.28
N ALA A 98 2.44 6.55 0.93
CA ALA A 98 3.90 6.48 0.99
C ALA A 98 4.45 5.64 -0.14
N ASN A 99 5.30 6.24 -0.97
CA ASN A 99 5.92 5.59 -2.11
C ASN A 99 7.39 5.35 -1.82
N GLY A 100 7.86 4.16 -2.15
CA GLY A 100 9.27 3.80 -2.02
C GLY A 100 10.03 3.97 -3.32
N GLY A 101 11.35 3.80 -3.24
CA GLY A 101 12.22 3.74 -4.41
C GLY A 101 12.28 5.04 -5.19
N ASP A 102 12.22 4.90 -6.52
CA ASP A 102 12.37 5.99 -7.46
C ASP A 102 11.03 6.55 -7.97
N ARG A 103 9.93 6.19 -7.37
CA ARG A 103 8.62 6.72 -7.75
C ARG A 103 8.53 8.20 -7.36
N THR A 104 8.07 9.01 -8.30
CA THR A 104 7.94 10.46 -8.13
C THR A 104 6.53 10.91 -8.51
N LYS A 105 6.20 12.17 -8.21
CA LYS A 105 4.90 12.74 -8.52
C LYS A 105 4.51 12.56 -10.00
N SER A 106 5.47 12.59 -10.90
CA SER A 106 5.21 12.54 -12.34
C SER A 106 4.98 11.13 -12.86
N ASN A 107 5.29 10.07 -12.08
CA ASN A 107 5.25 8.70 -12.58
C ASN A 107 4.30 7.78 -11.81
N ILE A 108 3.41 8.31 -10.98
CA ILE A 108 2.41 7.50 -10.29
C ILE A 108 0.99 7.98 -10.61
N PRO A 109 0.15 7.07 -11.12
CA PRO A 109 -1.23 7.43 -11.46
C PRO A 109 -2.11 7.75 -10.24
N GLU A 110 -1.73 7.26 -9.07
CA GLU A 110 -2.48 7.48 -7.83
C GLU A 110 -2.55 8.96 -7.45
N THR A 111 -1.69 9.81 -7.98
CA THR A 111 -1.73 11.26 -7.72
C THR A 111 -3.02 11.92 -8.21
N THR A 112 -3.82 11.23 -9.04
CA THR A 112 -5.11 11.73 -9.48
C THR A 112 -6.19 11.68 -8.39
N VAL A 113 -5.96 10.95 -7.30
CA VAL A 113 -6.95 10.85 -6.21
C VAL A 113 -6.92 12.11 -5.36
N LEU A 114 -8.07 12.80 -5.29
CA LEU A 114 -8.19 14.03 -4.53
C LEU A 114 -8.22 13.73 -3.02
N GLY A 115 -7.63 14.65 -2.25
CA GLY A 115 -7.65 14.56 -0.79
C GLY A 115 -6.63 13.59 -0.19
N ILE A 116 -5.68 13.11 -1.00
CA ILE A 116 -4.60 12.24 -0.56
C ILE A 116 -3.27 12.99 -0.69
N ASN A 117 -2.48 12.95 0.36
CA ASN A 117 -1.12 13.46 0.34
C ASN A 117 -0.17 12.36 -0.13
N PHE A 118 0.97 12.75 -0.72
CA PHE A 118 1.92 11.79 -1.27
C PHE A 118 3.30 12.03 -0.66
N ILE A 119 3.93 10.94 -0.20
CA ILE A 119 5.27 10.95 0.38
C ILE A 119 6.14 10.05 -0.50
N TYR A 120 7.33 10.52 -0.87
CA TYR A 120 8.19 9.81 -1.81
C TYR A 120 9.49 9.36 -1.16
N SER A 121 10.15 8.37 -1.78
CA SER A 121 11.46 7.86 -1.36
C SER A 121 11.46 7.30 0.07
N VAL A 122 10.35 6.72 0.49
CA VAL A 122 10.23 6.12 1.81
C VAL A 122 10.97 4.78 1.83
N GLY A 123 11.84 4.61 2.83
CA GLY A 123 12.58 3.36 3.01
C GLY A 123 13.79 3.18 2.10
N GLY A 124 14.25 4.25 1.46
CA GLY A 124 15.46 4.08 0.66
C GLY A 124 15.83 5.21 -0.21
#